data_2c3530e933ffeac74bef215e4d78c827
#
_entry.id   2c3530e933ffeac74bef215e4d78c827
#
_cell.length_a   1.000
_cell.length_b   1.000
_cell.length_c   1.000
_cell.angle_alpha   90.00
_cell.angle_beta   90.00
_cell.angle_gamma   90.00
#
_symmetry.space_group_name_H-M   'P 1'
#
loop_
_entity.id
_entity.type
_entity.pdbx_description
1 polymer ?
#
loop_
_entity_poly.entity_id
_entity_poly.type
_entity_poly.pdbx_seq_one_letter_code
_entity_poly.pdbx_strand_id
1 'polypeptide(L)'
;MERKLSIFIAAFFIFLMLFISVILISEYRNMDRLKSKNPSIPEKNYNYRKSALKLWAVNLVIKFLVPVLLLATGISNRIWLFAEGKGRNIFFAGIIYVVIFSIIDLLITLPTDYYGFVLRHRYGLSDQTIYRWLELNLKNFILNTIVFSLVIWF
;
A
#
# COMPACT_ATOMS: atom_id res chain seq x y z
N MET A 1 -27.09 -8.47 8.24
CA MET A 1 -25.63 -8.37 8.52
C MET A 1 -24.93 -7.43 7.56
N GLU A 2 -25.26 -7.45 6.28
CA GLU A 2 -24.63 -6.61 5.22
C GLU A 2 -24.75 -5.10 5.44
N ARG A 3 -25.95 -4.60 5.86
CA ARG A 3 -26.15 -3.15 6.08
C ARG A 3 -25.23 -2.58 7.18
N LYS A 4 -25.02 -3.31 8.28
CA LYS A 4 -24.12 -2.89 9.37
C LYS A 4 -22.66 -2.87 8.92
N LEU A 5 -22.26 -3.87 8.13
CA LEU A 5 -20.93 -3.95 7.57
C LEU A 5 -20.66 -2.81 6.57
N SER A 6 -21.63 -2.50 5.70
CA SER A 6 -21.49 -1.38 4.76
C SER A 6 -21.37 -0.02 5.46
N ILE A 7 -22.13 0.20 6.53
CA ILE A 7 -22.03 1.42 7.35
C ILE A 7 -20.64 1.51 8.00
N PHE A 8 -20.15 0.40 8.56
CA PHE A 8 -18.83 0.35 9.19
C PHE A 8 -17.71 0.66 8.17
N ILE A 9 -17.76 0.06 6.99
CA ILE A 9 -16.81 0.31 5.90
C ILE A 9 -16.84 1.78 5.48
N ALA A 10 -18.05 2.35 5.29
CA ALA A 10 -18.19 3.76 4.92
C ALA A 10 -17.61 4.68 6.00
N ALA A 11 -17.94 4.44 7.27
CA ALA A 11 -17.40 5.21 8.40
C ALA A 11 -15.87 5.11 8.48
N PHE A 12 -15.31 3.93 8.26
CA PHE A 12 -13.87 3.70 8.22
C PHE A 12 -13.19 4.52 7.10
N PHE A 13 -13.75 4.52 5.88
CA PHE A 13 -13.19 5.31 4.78
C PHE A 13 -13.31 6.82 5.01
N ILE A 14 -14.42 7.29 5.60
CA ILE A 14 -14.55 8.69 5.98
C ILE A 14 -13.46 9.07 7.00
N PHE A 15 -13.27 8.24 8.03
CA PHE A 15 -12.19 8.45 9.01
C PHE A 15 -10.81 8.45 8.37
N LEU A 16 -10.52 7.50 7.46
CA LEU A 16 -9.28 7.41 6.73
C LEU A 16 -9.01 8.67 5.89
N MET A 17 -10.02 9.17 5.19
CA MET A 17 -9.92 10.40 4.39
C MET A 17 -9.69 11.63 5.26
N LEU A 18 -10.36 11.73 6.40
CA LEU A 18 -10.12 12.80 7.38
C LEU A 18 -8.70 12.74 7.93
N PHE A 19 -8.23 11.55 8.32
CA PHE A 19 -6.87 11.33 8.80
C PHE A 19 -5.81 11.76 7.78
N ILE A 20 -5.95 11.33 6.53
CA ILE A 20 -5.06 11.72 5.42
C ILE A 20 -5.08 13.25 5.24
N SER A 21 -6.27 13.86 5.25
CA SER A 21 -6.41 15.29 5.07
C SER A 21 -5.73 16.09 6.18
N VAL A 22 -5.87 15.67 7.43
CA VAL A 22 -5.21 16.31 8.58
C VAL A 22 -3.69 16.24 8.45
N ILE A 23 -3.15 15.07 8.08
CA ILE A 23 -1.71 14.89 7.88
C ILE A 23 -1.21 15.75 6.74
N LEU A 24 -1.89 15.76 5.58
CA LEU A 24 -1.48 16.56 4.43
C LEU A 24 -1.48 18.06 4.78
N ILE A 25 -2.54 18.56 5.42
CA ILE A 25 -2.63 19.96 5.82
C ILE A 25 -1.52 20.33 6.81
N SER A 26 -1.29 19.46 7.82
CA SER A 26 -0.23 19.66 8.81
C SER A 26 1.16 19.72 8.16
N GLU A 27 1.47 18.77 7.27
CA GLU A 27 2.75 18.70 6.58
C GLU A 27 2.94 19.86 5.59
N TYR A 28 1.89 20.28 4.87
CA TYR A 28 1.98 21.46 4.01
C TYR A 28 2.27 22.73 4.81
N ARG A 29 1.56 22.95 5.92
CA ARG A 29 1.83 24.10 6.82
C ARG A 29 3.25 24.05 7.41
N ASN A 30 3.72 22.87 7.77
CA ASN A 30 5.08 22.70 8.27
C ASN A 30 6.14 22.99 7.20
N MET A 31 5.91 22.56 5.96
CA MET A 31 6.79 22.89 4.84
C MET A 31 6.85 24.40 4.58
N ASP A 32 5.72 25.11 4.61
CA ASP A 32 5.68 26.56 4.40
C ASP A 32 6.43 27.30 5.52
N ARG A 33 6.30 26.85 6.77
CA ARG A 33 7.09 27.38 7.91
C ARG A 33 8.59 27.11 7.76
N LEU A 34 8.97 25.92 7.31
CA LEU A 34 10.38 25.57 7.09
C LEU A 34 10.96 26.40 5.94
N LYS A 35 10.20 26.62 4.86
CA LYS A 35 10.61 27.46 3.74
C LYS A 35 10.86 28.90 4.17
N SER A 36 10.01 29.46 5.04
CA SER A 36 10.17 30.82 5.56
C SER A 36 11.37 30.96 6.51
N LYS A 37 11.66 29.91 7.32
CA LYS A 37 12.81 29.92 8.25
C LYS A 37 14.15 29.63 7.60
N ASN A 38 14.16 28.87 6.52
CA ASN A 38 15.38 28.40 5.84
C ASN A 38 15.29 28.64 4.33
N PRO A 39 15.42 29.88 3.87
CA PRO A 39 15.31 30.23 2.44
C PRO A 39 16.45 29.62 1.60
N SER A 40 17.53 29.16 2.23
CA SER A 40 18.66 28.51 1.55
C SER A 40 18.37 27.10 1.06
N ILE A 41 17.28 26.45 1.53
CA ILE A 41 16.93 25.09 1.10
C ILE A 41 16.37 25.15 -0.33
N PRO A 42 16.93 24.38 -1.29
CA PRO A 42 16.47 24.37 -2.67
C PRO A 42 14.98 24.03 -2.79
N GLU A 43 14.26 24.73 -3.65
CA GLU A 43 12.82 24.48 -3.89
C GLU A 43 12.53 23.06 -4.37
N LYS A 44 13.50 22.43 -5.04
CA LYS A 44 13.47 21.04 -5.46
C LYS A 44 13.13 20.08 -4.30
N ASN A 45 13.65 20.33 -3.10
CA ASN A 45 13.44 19.48 -1.92
C ASN A 45 11.97 19.56 -1.43
N TYR A 46 11.37 20.76 -1.46
CA TYR A 46 9.96 20.94 -1.12
C TYR A 46 9.04 20.26 -2.13
N ASN A 47 9.37 20.38 -3.43
CA ASN A 47 8.60 19.75 -4.51
C ASN A 47 8.65 18.22 -4.42
N TYR A 48 9.82 17.64 -4.09
CA TYR A 48 9.93 16.22 -3.80
C TYR A 48 9.02 15.81 -2.63
N ARG A 49 9.11 16.52 -1.50
CA ARG A 49 8.31 16.24 -0.31
C ARG A 49 6.80 16.27 -0.60
N LYS A 50 6.33 17.27 -1.35
CA LYS A 50 4.94 17.37 -1.78
C LYS A 50 4.51 16.16 -2.62
N SER A 51 5.34 15.77 -3.58
CA SER A 51 5.06 14.61 -4.45
C SER A 51 5.08 13.29 -3.67
N ALA A 52 6.03 13.14 -2.77
CA ALA A 52 6.15 11.97 -1.90
C ALA A 52 4.94 11.84 -0.95
N LEU A 53 4.43 12.96 -0.40
CA LEU A 53 3.24 12.96 0.43
C LEU A 53 1.97 12.56 -0.34
N LYS A 54 1.82 13.04 -1.56
CA LYS A 54 0.70 12.62 -2.42
C LYS A 54 0.75 11.13 -2.71
N LEU A 55 1.94 10.62 -3.04
CA LEU A 55 2.14 9.20 -3.30
C LEU A 55 1.86 8.35 -2.06
N TRP A 56 2.32 8.80 -0.89
CA TRP A 56 2.01 8.16 0.39
C TRP A 56 0.50 8.08 0.64
N ALA A 57 -0.23 9.17 0.42
CA ALA A 57 -1.68 9.21 0.59
C ALA A 57 -2.39 8.22 -0.36
N VAL A 58 -2.00 8.18 -1.63
CA VAL A 58 -2.54 7.24 -2.62
C VAL A 58 -2.26 5.80 -2.21
N ASN A 59 -1.02 5.48 -1.81
CA ASN A 59 -0.65 4.14 -1.35
C ASN A 59 -1.44 3.72 -0.11
N LEU A 60 -1.68 4.65 0.82
CA LEU A 60 -2.47 4.36 2.02
C LEU A 60 -3.92 4.01 1.66
N VAL A 61 -4.54 4.77 0.75
CA VAL A 61 -5.89 4.47 0.26
C VAL A 61 -5.94 3.11 -0.42
N ILE A 62 -5.00 2.81 -1.31
CA ILE A 62 -4.94 1.53 -2.04
C ILE A 62 -4.83 0.36 -1.06
N LYS A 63 -3.95 0.44 -0.06
CA LYS A 63 -3.75 -0.62 0.94
C LYS A 63 -5.02 -1.01 1.72
N PHE A 64 -5.91 -0.05 1.95
CA PHE A 64 -7.19 -0.35 2.60
C PHE A 64 -8.30 -0.67 1.60
N LEU A 65 -8.28 -0.06 0.43
CA LEU A 65 -9.31 -0.25 -0.59
C LEU A 65 -9.27 -1.67 -1.18
N VAL A 66 -8.08 -2.20 -1.44
CA VAL A 66 -7.91 -3.52 -2.07
C VAL A 66 -8.57 -4.65 -1.26
N PRO A 67 -8.25 -4.85 0.04
CA PRO A 67 -8.90 -5.88 0.84
C PRO A 67 -10.42 -5.71 0.92
N VAL A 68 -10.90 -4.47 1.04
CA VAL A 68 -12.33 -4.17 1.11
C VAL A 68 -13.02 -4.52 -0.19
N LEU A 69 -12.44 -4.17 -1.34
CA LEU A 69 -12.99 -4.53 -2.65
C LEU A 69 -13.01 -6.04 -2.86
N LEU A 70 -11.96 -6.75 -2.48
CA LEU A 70 -11.91 -8.22 -2.58
C LEU A 70 -12.99 -8.89 -1.73
N LEU A 71 -13.27 -8.34 -0.54
CA LEU A 71 -14.35 -8.81 0.32
C LEU A 71 -15.74 -8.45 -0.24
N ALA A 72 -15.94 -7.20 -0.64
CA ALA A 72 -17.24 -6.70 -1.10
C ALA A 72 -17.68 -7.33 -2.42
N THR A 73 -16.74 -7.65 -3.32
CA THR A 73 -17.02 -8.32 -4.61
C THR A 73 -17.14 -9.84 -4.50
N GLY A 74 -16.87 -10.40 -3.32
CA GLY A 74 -16.85 -11.85 -3.12
C GLY A 74 -15.64 -12.57 -3.76
N ILE A 75 -14.69 -11.83 -4.34
CA ILE A 75 -13.47 -12.40 -4.92
C ILE A 75 -12.67 -13.13 -3.85
N SER A 76 -12.58 -12.58 -2.64
CA SER A 76 -11.92 -13.23 -1.50
C SER A 76 -12.48 -14.63 -1.24
N ASN A 77 -13.80 -14.79 -1.27
CA ASN A 77 -14.46 -16.10 -1.09
C ASN A 77 -14.15 -17.06 -2.25
N ARG A 78 -14.12 -16.57 -3.48
CA ARG A 78 -13.74 -17.39 -4.65
C ARG A 78 -12.30 -17.88 -4.57
N ILE A 79 -11.38 -17.01 -4.12
CA ILE A 79 -9.97 -17.38 -3.90
C ILE A 79 -9.89 -18.46 -2.81
N TRP A 80 -10.66 -18.32 -1.72
CA TRP A 80 -10.70 -19.30 -0.65
C TRP A 80 -11.21 -20.67 -1.14
N LEU A 81 -12.34 -20.71 -1.85
CA LEU A 81 -12.89 -21.95 -2.40
C LEU A 81 -11.91 -22.63 -3.39
N PHE A 82 -11.22 -21.84 -4.20
CA PHE A 82 -10.17 -22.37 -5.08
C PHE A 82 -9.00 -22.96 -4.27
N ALA A 83 -8.55 -22.25 -3.24
CA ALA A 83 -7.46 -22.69 -2.38
C ALA A 83 -7.82 -23.96 -1.61
N GLU A 84 -9.04 -24.05 -1.08
CA GLU A 84 -9.58 -25.22 -0.39
C GLU A 84 -9.65 -26.44 -1.33
N GLY A 85 -10.10 -26.26 -2.57
CA GLY A 85 -10.15 -27.34 -3.57
C GLY A 85 -8.77 -27.83 -4.03
N LYS A 86 -7.71 -27.07 -3.82
CA LYS A 86 -6.32 -27.44 -4.17
C LYS A 86 -5.47 -27.82 -2.94
N GLY A 87 -5.82 -27.29 -1.78
CA GLY A 87 -5.12 -27.57 -0.53
C GLY A 87 -5.44 -28.98 0.00
N ARG A 88 -4.40 -29.74 0.36
CA ARG A 88 -4.54 -31.06 0.96
C ARG A 88 -5.21 -31.03 2.34
N ASN A 89 -5.07 -29.91 3.04
CA ASN A 89 -5.72 -29.58 4.31
C ASN A 89 -5.86 -28.06 4.42
N ILE A 90 -6.55 -27.62 5.48
CA ILE A 90 -6.82 -26.19 5.73
C ILE A 90 -5.52 -25.36 5.79
N PHE A 91 -4.42 -25.94 6.26
CA PHE A 91 -3.11 -25.29 6.32
C PHE A 91 -2.60 -24.91 4.92
N PHE A 92 -2.54 -25.86 4.00
CA PHE A 92 -2.11 -25.60 2.63
C PHE A 92 -3.10 -24.70 1.87
N ALA A 93 -4.40 -24.82 2.13
CA ALA A 93 -5.40 -23.91 1.60
C ALA A 93 -5.13 -22.46 2.03
N GLY A 94 -4.82 -22.24 3.31
CA GLY A 94 -4.46 -20.92 3.84
C GLY A 94 -3.21 -20.33 3.16
N ILE A 95 -2.15 -21.13 2.96
CA ILE A 95 -0.94 -20.69 2.25
C ILE A 95 -1.27 -20.31 0.79
N ILE A 96 -2.04 -21.13 0.06
CA ILE A 96 -2.44 -20.83 -1.32
C ILE A 96 -3.24 -19.53 -1.37
N TYR A 97 -4.18 -19.33 -0.43
CA TYR A 97 -4.95 -18.10 -0.32
C TYR A 97 -4.04 -16.88 -0.14
N VAL A 98 -3.10 -16.94 0.81
CA VAL A 98 -2.15 -15.84 1.08
C VAL A 98 -1.29 -15.53 -0.13
N VAL A 99 -0.77 -16.54 -0.82
CA VAL A 99 0.04 -16.35 -2.04
C VAL A 99 -0.75 -15.62 -3.11
N ILE A 100 -1.98 -16.07 -3.40
CA ILE A 100 -2.84 -15.42 -4.41
C ILE A 100 -3.16 -13.98 -4.00
N PHE A 101 -3.54 -13.76 -2.74
CA PHE A 101 -3.82 -12.43 -2.21
C PHE A 101 -2.58 -11.52 -2.34
N SER A 102 -1.39 -11.99 -1.98
CA SER A 102 -0.15 -11.24 -2.06
C SER A 102 0.23 -10.91 -3.51
N ILE A 103 -0.05 -11.79 -4.47
CA ILE A 103 0.15 -11.51 -5.91
C ILE A 103 -0.78 -10.39 -6.37
N ILE A 104 -2.05 -10.43 -5.99
CA ILE A 104 -3.02 -9.38 -6.32
C ILE A 104 -2.57 -8.03 -5.72
N ASP A 105 -2.18 -8.01 -4.45
CA ASP A 105 -1.68 -6.81 -3.78
C ASP A 105 -0.44 -6.25 -4.48
N LEU A 106 0.53 -7.11 -4.80
CA LEU A 106 1.73 -6.72 -5.56
C LEU A 106 1.37 -6.09 -6.90
N LEU A 107 0.49 -6.71 -7.70
CA LEU A 107 0.11 -6.19 -9.01
C LEU A 107 -0.59 -4.82 -8.94
N ILE A 108 -1.37 -4.58 -7.89
CA ILE A 108 -2.10 -3.32 -7.69
C ILE A 108 -1.16 -2.22 -7.16
N THR A 109 -0.22 -2.57 -6.29
CA THR A 109 0.72 -1.59 -5.69
C THR A 109 1.93 -1.29 -6.58
N LEU A 110 2.30 -2.20 -7.47
CA LEU A 110 3.48 -2.09 -8.35
C LEU A 110 3.53 -0.78 -9.15
N PRO A 111 2.43 -0.26 -9.76
CA PRO A 111 2.46 1.03 -10.46
C PRO A 111 2.83 2.22 -9.55
N THR A 112 2.32 2.24 -8.33
CA THR A 112 2.62 3.31 -7.37
C THR A 112 4.02 3.20 -6.81
N ASP A 113 4.52 1.99 -6.58
CA ASP A 113 5.89 1.73 -6.16
C ASP A 113 6.90 2.10 -7.25
N TYR A 114 6.57 1.79 -8.52
CA TYR A 114 7.37 2.22 -9.67
C TYR A 114 7.39 3.75 -9.80
N TYR A 115 6.24 4.41 -9.62
CA TYR A 115 6.21 5.87 -9.62
C TYR A 115 7.09 6.45 -8.50
N GLY A 116 7.10 5.85 -7.32
CA GLY A 116 7.99 6.21 -6.22
C GLY A 116 9.48 6.01 -6.55
N PHE A 117 9.81 4.96 -7.29
CA PHE A 117 11.15 4.71 -7.81
C PHE A 117 11.58 5.81 -8.78
N VAL A 118 10.76 6.13 -9.80
CA VAL A 118 11.03 7.19 -10.77
C VAL A 118 11.12 8.57 -10.09
N LEU A 119 10.25 8.84 -9.12
CA LEU A 119 10.27 10.08 -8.35
C LEU A 119 11.62 10.30 -7.64
N ARG A 120 12.16 9.29 -6.97
CA ARG A 120 13.47 9.37 -6.29
C ARG A 120 14.61 9.64 -7.27
N HIS A 121 14.60 9.01 -8.45
CA HIS A 121 15.60 9.27 -9.51
C HIS A 121 15.50 10.70 -10.04
N ARG A 122 14.30 11.15 -10.33
CA ARG A 122 14.05 12.52 -10.86
C ARG A 122 14.61 13.60 -9.95
N TYR A 123 14.59 13.36 -8.65
CA TYR A 123 15.09 14.31 -7.66
C TYR A 123 16.55 14.06 -7.26
N GLY A 124 17.22 13.05 -7.81
CA GLY A 124 18.61 12.71 -7.52
C GLY A 124 18.80 12.13 -6.11
N LEU A 125 17.79 11.48 -5.57
CA LEU A 125 17.80 10.86 -4.24
C LEU A 125 18.11 9.38 -4.26
N SER A 126 18.26 8.79 -5.44
CA SER A 126 18.55 7.37 -5.58
C SER A 126 19.24 7.12 -6.91
N ASP A 127 20.34 6.37 -6.87
CA ASP A 127 21.07 5.83 -8.03
C ASP A 127 20.74 4.34 -8.24
N GLN A 128 19.68 3.86 -7.62
CA GLN A 128 19.26 2.47 -7.67
C GLN A 128 18.87 2.06 -9.08
N THR A 129 19.48 0.99 -9.61
CA THR A 129 19.10 0.44 -10.92
C THR A 129 17.73 -0.23 -10.86
N ILE A 130 17.04 -0.34 -12.01
CA ILE A 130 15.74 -1.01 -12.11
C ILE A 130 15.82 -2.49 -11.68
N TYR A 131 16.93 -3.17 -12.00
CA TYR A 131 17.16 -4.56 -11.57
C TYR A 131 17.21 -4.69 -10.05
N ARG A 132 17.92 -3.79 -9.37
CA ARG A 132 17.98 -3.78 -7.90
C ARG A 132 16.65 -3.41 -7.27
N TRP A 133 15.89 -2.53 -7.90
CA TRP A 133 14.53 -2.20 -7.47
C TRP A 133 13.61 -3.42 -7.58
N LEU A 134 13.63 -4.16 -8.70
CA LEU A 134 12.86 -5.39 -8.88
C LEU A 134 13.27 -6.47 -7.89
N GLU A 135 14.57 -6.67 -7.69
CA GLU A 135 15.11 -7.61 -6.69
C GLU A 135 14.57 -7.32 -5.28
N LEU A 136 14.58 -6.06 -4.86
CA LEU A 136 14.07 -5.66 -3.55
C LEU A 136 12.56 -5.85 -3.43
N ASN A 137 11.78 -5.52 -4.47
CA ASN A 137 10.35 -5.78 -4.47
C ASN A 137 10.04 -7.28 -4.39
N LEU A 138 10.78 -8.12 -5.11
CA LEU A 138 10.62 -9.58 -5.06
C LEU A 138 10.98 -10.12 -3.66
N LYS A 139 12.07 -9.66 -3.06
CA LYS A 139 12.46 -10.04 -1.69
C LYS A 139 11.38 -9.63 -0.69
N ASN A 140 10.87 -8.41 -0.77
CA ASN A 140 9.80 -7.93 0.09
C ASN A 140 8.51 -8.74 -0.09
N PHE A 141 8.15 -9.07 -1.33
CA PHE A 141 7.01 -9.93 -1.63
C PHE A 141 7.14 -11.30 -0.96
N ILE A 142 8.30 -11.97 -1.11
CA ILE A 142 8.55 -13.29 -0.52
C ILE A 142 8.48 -13.21 1.01
N LEU A 143 9.18 -12.24 1.62
CA LEU A 143 9.19 -12.05 3.08
C LEU A 143 7.79 -11.76 3.62
N ASN A 144 7.05 -10.85 3.01
CA ASN A 144 5.69 -10.53 3.42
C ASN A 144 4.76 -11.74 3.30
N THR A 145 4.85 -12.50 2.21
CA THR A 145 4.05 -13.70 2.00
C THR A 145 4.34 -14.76 3.07
N ILE A 146 5.61 -14.96 3.44
CA ILE A 146 6.00 -15.88 4.53
C ILE A 146 5.42 -15.39 5.86
N VAL A 147 5.62 -14.11 6.20
CA VAL A 147 5.11 -13.53 7.45
C VAL A 147 3.60 -13.66 7.54
N PHE A 148 2.85 -13.29 6.50
CA PHE A 148 1.39 -13.43 6.48
C PHE A 148 0.94 -14.87 6.58
N SER A 149 1.65 -15.81 5.94
CA SER A 149 1.37 -17.25 6.07
C SER A 149 1.55 -17.75 7.50
N LEU A 150 2.52 -17.22 8.23
CA LEU A 150 2.73 -17.55 9.64
C LEU A 150 1.67 -16.92 10.55
N VAL A 151 1.33 -15.65 10.34
CA VAL A 151 0.34 -14.92 11.17
C VAL A 151 -1.05 -15.53 11.11
N ILE A 152 -1.46 -16.12 9.98
CA ILE A 152 -2.78 -16.78 9.87
C ILE A 152 -2.87 -18.04 10.77
N TRP A 153 -1.73 -18.57 11.22
CA TRP A 153 -1.68 -19.82 12.01
C TRP A 153 -1.43 -19.61 13.50
N PHE A 154 -1.19 -18.38 13.95
CA PHE A 154 -1.09 -18.01 15.35
C PHE A 154 -2.32 -17.24 15.81
#